data_7866a9dc691609bbc86a2db5803c01ba
#
_entry.id   7866a9dc691609bbc86a2db5803c01ba
#
_cell.length_a   1.000
_cell.length_b   1.000
_cell.length_c   1.000
_cell.angle_alpha   90.00
_cell.angle_beta   90.00
_cell.angle_gamma   90.00
#
_symmetry.space_group_name_H-M   'P 1'
#
loop_
_entity.id
_entity.type
_entity.pdbx_description
1 polymer ?
#
loop_
_entity_poly.entity_id
_entity_poly.type
_entity_poly.pdbx_seq_one_letter_code
_entity_poly.pdbx_strand_id
1 'polypeptide(L)'
;MKILRSEESKAAARKLLTDFLKKRRAALKPADVGLPSGSRLRRTPGLRRPEVAQLAGISTEWYTLFEMGRDRAMSQRVIEPISRALRLTEAEREYVSDLVRAELRPQPTLEIAPALCRLLEDDEKVVVVVDRWLTAVRWNAAAAALLSLDAADERSTNLLWRFQQAYALKPCPELESQGRFFIGIFRRALGRDPLNREANRIVASLRSYPTFRELWERHEVHSLDEESRVLRHPFRPFNSALDEIRYFTIGLPIPASAGGHVRITVPADDAGRSLLRQVTSAQTLLSA
;
A
#
# COMPACT_ATOMS: atom_id res chain seq x y z
N MET A 1 14.61 5.14 -27.83
CA MET A 1 14.22 5.60 -26.48
C MET A 1 12.99 4.88 -25.92
N LYS A 2 11.84 4.75 -26.62
CA LYS A 2 10.64 4.00 -26.14
C LYS A 2 10.92 2.51 -25.87
N ILE A 3 11.65 1.82 -26.75
CA ILE A 3 11.96 0.38 -26.64
C ILE A 3 12.86 0.08 -25.44
N LEU A 4 13.93 0.87 -25.22
CA LEU A 4 14.82 0.71 -24.07
C LEU A 4 14.08 0.87 -22.73
N ARG A 5 13.22 1.88 -22.63
CA ARG A 5 12.40 2.10 -21.42
C ARG A 5 11.38 0.97 -21.17
N SER A 6 10.90 0.33 -22.23
CA SER A 6 10.03 -0.86 -22.13
C SER A 6 10.79 -2.06 -21.54
N GLU A 7 12.03 -2.32 -21.96
CA GLU A 7 12.83 -3.43 -21.44
C GLU A 7 13.27 -3.20 -19.98
N GLU A 8 13.64 -1.97 -19.63
CA GLU A 8 13.94 -1.60 -18.24
C GLU A 8 12.72 -1.79 -17.33
N SER A 9 11.52 -1.40 -17.79
CA SER A 9 10.27 -1.60 -17.04
C SER A 9 9.96 -3.07 -16.83
N LYS A 10 10.12 -3.89 -17.86
CA LYS A 10 9.96 -5.36 -17.75
C LYS A 10 10.97 -5.95 -16.77
N ALA A 11 12.22 -5.53 -16.83
CA ALA A 11 13.25 -6.01 -15.91
C ALA A 11 12.93 -5.64 -14.44
N ALA A 12 12.47 -4.42 -14.19
CA ALA A 12 12.05 -3.98 -12.88
C ALA A 12 10.82 -4.77 -12.37
N ALA A 13 9.81 -4.98 -13.23
CA ALA A 13 8.62 -5.77 -12.90
C ALA A 13 8.99 -7.24 -12.59
N ARG A 14 9.89 -7.84 -13.37
CA ARG A 14 10.40 -9.21 -13.13
C ARG A 14 11.08 -9.34 -11.78
N LYS A 15 11.86 -8.34 -11.38
CA LYS A 15 12.51 -8.33 -10.06
C LYS A 15 11.45 -8.29 -8.95
N LEU A 16 10.47 -7.40 -9.05
CA LEU A 16 9.37 -7.31 -8.09
C LEU A 16 8.58 -8.62 -7.99
N LEU A 17 8.27 -9.26 -9.12
CA LEU A 17 7.60 -10.55 -9.18
C LEU A 17 8.41 -11.65 -8.50
N THR A 18 9.69 -11.75 -8.83
CA THR A 18 10.61 -12.73 -8.27
C THR A 18 10.68 -12.62 -6.74
N ASP A 19 10.87 -11.40 -6.23
CA ASP A 19 11.00 -11.15 -4.79
C ASP A 19 9.68 -11.44 -4.06
N PHE A 20 8.55 -11.05 -4.64
CA PHE A 20 7.22 -11.32 -4.11
C PHE A 20 6.92 -12.83 -4.03
N LEU A 21 7.05 -13.56 -5.14
CA LEU A 21 6.74 -15.00 -5.19
C LEU A 21 7.62 -15.81 -4.24
N LYS A 22 8.93 -15.52 -4.17
CA LYS A 22 9.84 -16.16 -3.21
C LYS A 22 9.38 -15.95 -1.78
N LYS A 23 8.96 -14.73 -1.43
CA LYS A 23 8.50 -14.40 -0.08
C LYS A 23 7.21 -15.12 0.26
N ARG A 24 6.23 -15.15 -0.65
CA ARG A 24 4.96 -15.86 -0.47
C ARG A 24 5.17 -17.37 -0.31
N ARG A 25 6.02 -17.96 -1.15
CA ARG A 25 6.37 -19.37 -1.03
C ARG A 25 7.08 -19.70 0.29
N ALA A 26 7.96 -18.82 0.75
CA ALA A 26 8.68 -19.00 2.02
C ALA A 26 7.78 -18.86 3.26
N ALA A 27 6.68 -18.11 3.15
CA ALA A 27 5.75 -17.88 4.25
C ALA A 27 4.79 -19.05 4.52
N LEU A 28 4.52 -19.90 3.52
CA LEU A 28 3.59 -21.03 3.63
C LEU A 28 4.30 -22.29 4.10
N LYS A 29 3.76 -22.95 5.14
CA LYS A 29 4.20 -24.28 5.57
C LYS A 29 3.48 -25.35 4.74
N PRO A 30 4.07 -26.54 4.53
CA PRO A 30 3.39 -27.64 3.84
C PRO A 30 2.02 -27.99 4.42
N ALA A 31 1.91 -28.00 5.74
CA ALA A 31 0.64 -28.27 6.42
C ALA A 31 -0.46 -27.25 6.07
N ASP A 32 -0.09 -25.98 5.81
CA ASP A 32 -1.05 -24.96 5.44
C ASP A 32 -1.75 -25.25 4.10
N VAL A 33 -1.11 -26.05 3.24
CA VAL A 33 -1.61 -26.39 1.89
C VAL A 33 -1.92 -27.88 1.72
N GLY A 34 -2.07 -28.62 2.83
CA GLY A 34 -2.45 -30.03 2.80
C GLY A 34 -1.33 -30.99 2.38
N LEU A 35 -0.08 -30.55 2.36
CA LEU A 35 1.06 -31.40 2.09
C LEU A 35 1.62 -32.01 3.40
N PRO A 36 2.10 -33.28 3.37
CA PRO A 36 2.67 -33.90 4.54
C PRO A 36 3.91 -33.12 5.03
N SER A 37 3.97 -32.86 6.33
CA SER A 37 5.14 -32.34 6.98
C SER A 37 6.19 -33.46 7.02
N GLY A 38 7.08 -33.50 6.03
CA GLY A 38 8.07 -34.56 5.90
C GLY A 38 8.97 -34.68 7.15
N SER A 39 9.30 -35.92 7.54
CA SER A 39 10.12 -36.27 8.71
C SER A 39 11.59 -35.85 8.62
N ARG A 40 12.06 -35.34 7.48
CA ARG A 40 13.45 -34.87 7.30
C ARG A 40 13.55 -33.38 7.60
N LEU A 41 14.57 -33.00 8.35
CA LEU A 41 14.97 -31.59 8.60
C LEU A 41 14.95 -30.81 7.27
N ARG A 42 13.97 -29.90 7.14
CA ARG A 42 13.84 -29.06 5.96
C ARG A 42 14.88 -27.94 6.03
N ARG A 43 15.70 -27.82 4.99
CA ARG A 43 16.66 -26.70 4.87
C ARG A 43 15.98 -25.36 4.64
N THR A 44 14.71 -25.36 4.17
CA THR A 44 13.90 -24.18 3.92
C THR A 44 12.60 -24.28 4.72
N PRO A 45 12.23 -23.26 5.51
CA PRO A 45 11.03 -23.32 6.37
C PRO A 45 9.73 -23.35 5.58
N GLY A 46 9.70 -22.76 4.38
CA GLY A 46 8.51 -22.66 3.53
C GLY A 46 8.37 -23.75 2.48
N LEU A 47 7.44 -23.57 1.54
CA LEU A 47 7.24 -24.48 0.42
C LEU A 47 8.47 -24.53 -0.49
N ARG A 48 8.74 -25.72 -1.05
CA ARG A 48 9.73 -25.89 -2.12
C ARG A 48 9.10 -25.65 -3.48
N ARG A 49 9.90 -25.26 -4.48
CA ARG A 49 9.41 -25.10 -5.86
C ARG A 49 8.65 -26.30 -6.41
N PRO A 50 9.13 -27.56 -6.23
CA PRO A 50 8.37 -28.73 -6.66
C PRO A 50 7.00 -28.84 -5.98
N GLU A 51 6.88 -28.45 -4.71
CA GLU A 51 5.63 -28.51 -3.97
C GLU A 51 4.61 -27.48 -4.53
N VAL A 52 5.05 -26.26 -4.83
CA VAL A 52 4.18 -25.26 -5.48
C VAL A 52 3.77 -25.70 -6.89
N ALA A 53 4.72 -26.24 -7.66
CA ALA A 53 4.46 -26.74 -9.00
C ALA A 53 3.41 -27.89 -8.99
N GLN A 54 3.53 -28.83 -8.06
CA GLN A 54 2.56 -29.91 -7.85
C GLN A 54 1.18 -29.35 -7.52
N LEU A 55 1.07 -28.41 -6.58
CA LEU A 55 -0.19 -27.78 -6.18
C LEU A 55 -0.84 -26.98 -7.32
N ALA A 56 -0.03 -26.35 -8.16
CA ALA A 56 -0.47 -25.58 -9.31
C ALA A 56 -0.75 -26.42 -10.57
N GLY A 57 -0.44 -27.73 -10.56
CA GLY A 57 -0.59 -28.62 -11.72
C GLY A 57 0.32 -28.26 -12.90
N ILE A 58 1.54 -27.76 -12.62
CA ILE A 58 2.54 -27.39 -13.63
C ILE A 58 3.88 -28.08 -13.37
N SER A 59 4.79 -28.08 -14.33
CA SER A 59 6.13 -28.65 -14.11
C SER A 59 6.97 -27.78 -13.16
N THR A 60 7.87 -28.40 -12.40
CA THR A 60 8.81 -27.71 -11.51
C THR A 60 9.72 -26.75 -12.29
N GLU A 61 10.13 -27.13 -13.48
CA GLU A 61 10.94 -26.29 -14.35
C GLU A 61 10.16 -25.03 -14.75
N TRP A 62 8.91 -25.21 -15.16
CA TRP A 62 8.06 -24.10 -15.57
C TRP A 62 7.82 -23.12 -14.41
N TYR A 63 7.47 -23.61 -13.22
CA TYR A 63 7.32 -22.76 -12.03
C TYR A 63 8.64 -22.03 -11.69
N THR A 64 9.77 -22.72 -11.83
CA THR A 64 11.07 -22.11 -11.57
C THR A 64 11.33 -20.94 -12.52
N LEU A 65 11.07 -21.10 -13.82
CA LEU A 65 11.19 -20.04 -14.81
C LEU A 65 10.23 -18.87 -14.52
N PHE A 66 8.99 -19.18 -14.14
CA PHE A 66 8.01 -18.16 -13.77
C PHE A 66 8.46 -17.39 -12.52
N GLU A 67 8.86 -18.07 -11.44
CA GLU A 67 9.37 -17.42 -10.22
C GLU A 67 10.61 -16.56 -10.50
N MET A 68 11.42 -16.92 -11.50
CA MET A 68 12.58 -16.14 -11.94
C MET A 68 12.23 -15.02 -12.94
N GLY A 69 10.98 -14.83 -13.27
CA GLY A 69 10.52 -13.81 -14.22
C GLY A 69 11.04 -14.02 -15.66
N ARG A 70 11.22 -15.27 -16.10
CA ARG A 70 11.67 -15.57 -17.48
C ARG A 70 10.52 -15.42 -18.47
N ASP A 71 10.77 -14.74 -19.60
CA ASP A 71 9.74 -14.35 -20.60
C ASP A 71 8.86 -15.49 -21.07
N ARG A 72 9.43 -16.66 -21.33
CA ARG A 72 8.68 -17.83 -21.82
C ARG A 72 7.61 -18.35 -20.86
N ALA A 73 7.77 -18.06 -19.57
CA ALA A 73 6.86 -18.49 -18.52
C ALA A 73 5.87 -17.40 -18.08
N MET A 74 6.03 -16.15 -18.54
CA MET A 74 5.19 -15.01 -18.18
C MET A 74 3.84 -15.06 -18.92
N SER A 75 2.97 -15.99 -18.48
CA SER A 75 1.65 -16.22 -19.06
C SER A 75 0.54 -15.98 -18.06
N GLN A 76 -0.51 -15.27 -18.48
CA GLN A 76 -1.72 -15.03 -17.68
C GLN A 76 -2.41 -16.34 -17.25
N ARG A 77 -2.32 -17.39 -18.08
CA ARG A 77 -3.01 -18.68 -17.83
C ARG A 77 -2.56 -19.41 -16.57
N VAL A 78 -1.35 -19.10 -16.08
CA VAL A 78 -0.77 -19.79 -14.91
C VAL A 78 -0.92 -18.98 -13.63
N ILE A 79 -1.34 -17.72 -13.72
CA ILE A 79 -1.52 -16.86 -12.55
C ILE A 79 -2.52 -17.47 -11.59
N GLU A 80 -3.67 -17.92 -12.09
CA GLU A 80 -4.72 -18.50 -11.26
C GLU A 80 -4.29 -19.80 -10.54
N PRO A 81 -3.71 -20.81 -11.22
CA PRO A 81 -3.18 -21.99 -10.54
C PRO A 81 -2.10 -21.65 -9.49
N ILE A 82 -1.17 -20.77 -9.79
CA ILE A 82 -0.11 -20.36 -8.86
C ILE A 82 -0.71 -19.57 -7.68
N SER A 83 -1.67 -18.69 -7.93
CA SER A 83 -2.35 -17.92 -6.89
C SER A 83 -3.05 -18.83 -5.89
N ARG A 84 -3.75 -19.86 -6.35
CA ARG A 84 -4.36 -20.87 -5.48
C ARG A 84 -3.31 -21.66 -4.69
N ALA A 85 -2.25 -22.10 -5.35
CA ALA A 85 -1.16 -22.86 -4.72
C ALA A 85 -0.45 -22.04 -3.60
N LEU A 86 -0.29 -20.76 -3.82
CA LEU A 86 0.34 -19.83 -2.87
C LEU A 86 -0.66 -19.12 -1.95
N ARG A 87 -1.96 -19.44 -2.02
CA ARG A 87 -3.02 -18.81 -1.24
C ARG A 87 -2.99 -17.28 -1.29
N LEU A 88 -2.78 -16.75 -2.50
CA LEU A 88 -2.74 -15.31 -2.70
C LEU A 88 -4.14 -14.71 -2.50
N THR A 89 -4.20 -13.56 -1.84
CA THR A 89 -5.40 -12.72 -1.79
C THR A 89 -5.73 -12.19 -3.18
N GLU A 90 -6.93 -11.64 -3.37
CA GLU A 90 -7.32 -11.00 -4.63
C GLU A 90 -6.37 -9.86 -5.00
N ALA A 91 -6.02 -9.00 -4.05
CA ALA A 91 -5.06 -7.90 -4.26
C ALA A 91 -3.68 -8.41 -4.70
N GLU A 92 -3.20 -9.50 -4.12
CA GLU A 92 -1.93 -10.14 -4.48
C GLU A 92 -1.97 -10.80 -5.86
N ARG A 93 -3.10 -11.42 -6.22
CA ARG A 93 -3.33 -12.01 -7.54
C ARG A 93 -3.31 -10.94 -8.63
N GLU A 94 -4.01 -9.82 -8.40
CA GLU A 94 -4.00 -8.68 -9.31
C GLU A 94 -2.61 -8.06 -9.43
N TYR A 95 -1.87 -7.95 -8.33
CA TYR A 95 -0.49 -7.47 -8.34
C TYR A 95 0.41 -8.35 -9.21
N VAL A 96 0.34 -9.68 -9.08
CA VAL A 96 1.06 -10.62 -9.95
C VAL A 96 0.65 -10.44 -11.41
N SER A 97 -0.67 -10.28 -11.68
CA SER A 97 -1.18 -10.04 -13.03
C SER A 97 -0.64 -8.73 -13.63
N ASP A 98 -0.60 -7.64 -12.84
CA ASP A 98 -0.05 -6.36 -13.26
C ASP A 98 1.45 -6.48 -13.60
N LEU A 99 2.24 -7.18 -12.77
CA LEU A 99 3.66 -7.42 -13.01
C LEU A 99 3.94 -8.28 -14.25
N VAL A 100 3.10 -9.31 -14.50
CA VAL A 100 3.22 -10.16 -15.70
C VAL A 100 2.86 -9.38 -16.96
N ARG A 101 1.89 -8.49 -16.91
CA ARG A 101 1.51 -7.64 -18.05
C ARG A 101 2.53 -6.56 -18.37
N ALA A 102 3.26 -6.08 -17.38
CA ALA A 102 4.34 -5.06 -17.37
C ALA A 102 4.45 -4.11 -18.59
N GLU A 103 3.34 -3.80 -19.23
CA GLU A 103 3.26 -2.79 -20.26
C GLU A 103 3.11 -1.43 -19.60
N LEU A 104 3.93 -0.46 -20.04
CA LEU A 104 3.79 0.95 -19.66
C LEU A 104 2.44 1.47 -20.18
N ARG A 105 1.39 1.30 -19.40
CA ARG A 105 0.12 1.95 -19.69
C ARG A 105 0.21 3.40 -19.25
N PRO A 106 -0.23 4.35 -20.09
CA PRO A 106 -0.46 5.71 -19.63
C PRO A 106 -1.36 5.65 -18.40
N GLN A 107 -0.90 6.21 -17.30
CA GLN A 107 -1.72 6.25 -16.10
C GLN A 107 -2.58 7.51 -16.16
N PRO A 108 -3.90 7.39 -15.96
CA PRO A 108 -4.78 8.55 -15.97
C PRO A 108 -4.39 9.53 -14.87
N THR A 109 -4.53 10.81 -15.16
CA THR A 109 -4.34 11.89 -14.18
C THR A 109 -5.47 11.83 -13.14
N LEU A 110 -5.14 12.18 -11.90
CA LEU A 110 -6.14 12.29 -10.85
C LEU A 110 -7.04 13.51 -11.12
N GLU A 111 -8.28 13.25 -11.51
CA GLU A 111 -9.30 14.29 -11.68
C GLU A 111 -10.21 14.32 -10.44
N ILE A 112 -10.40 15.51 -9.89
CA ILE A 112 -11.25 15.71 -8.71
C ILE A 112 -12.64 16.10 -9.18
N ALA A 113 -13.59 15.18 -9.04
CA ALA A 113 -14.99 15.43 -9.40
C ALA A 113 -15.62 16.55 -8.54
N PRO A 114 -16.59 17.32 -9.07
CA PRO A 114 -17.27 18.39 -8.32
C PRO A 114 -17.88 17.93 -6.99
N ALA A 115 -18.33 16.67 -6.91
CA ALA A 115 -18.84 16.09 -5.66
C ALA A 115 -17.75 15.99 -4.57
N LEU A 116 -16.51 15.72 -4.93
CA LEU A 116 -15.39 15.71 -4.00
C LEU A 116 -15.03 17.12 -3.53
N CYS A 117 -15.20 18.14 -4.37
CA CYS A 117 -15.00 19.53 -3.96
C CYS A 117 -15.96 19.91 -2.82
N ARG A 118 -17.24 19.52 -2.92
CA ARG A 118 -18.21 19.77 -1.84
C ARG A 118 -17.87 19.03 -0.54
N LEU A 119 -17.31 17.82 -0.65
CA LEU A 119 -16.85 17.06 0.52
C LEU A 119 -15.65 17.74 1.21
N LEU A 120 -14.80 18.43 0.43
CA LEU A 120 -13.67 19.19 0.95
C LEU A 120 -14.08 20.51 1.65
N GLU A 121 -15.33 20.95 1.49
CA GLU A 121 -15.89 22.11 2.18
C GLU A 121 -16.47 21.75 3.56
N ASP A 122 -16.57 20.45 3.91
CA ASP A 122 -17.12 19.95 5.17
C ASP A 122 -16.01 19.85 6.22
N ASP A 123 -15.95 20.81 7.14
CA ASP A 123 -14.96 20.90 8.21
C ASP A 123 -15.32 20.06 9.45
N GLU A 124 -16.46 19.38 9.48
CA GLU A 124 -16.81 18.43 10.56
C GLU A 124 -16.12 17.06 10.37
N LYS A 125 -15.52 16.83 9.22
CA LYS A 125 -14.77 15.61 8.88
C LYS A 125 -13.38 15.99 8.39
N VAL A 126 -12.44 15.12 8.61
CA VAL A 126 -11.10 15.23 8.04
C VAL A 126 -11.12 14.56 6.66
N VAL A 127 -10.98 15.35 5.61
CA VAL A 127 -11.05 14.88 4.23
C VAL A 127 -9.72 15.13 3.52
N VAL A 128 -9.12 14.06 2.98
CA VAL A 128 -7.86 14.14 2.23
C VAL A 128 -8.02 13.36 0.92
N VAL A 129 -7.75 14.00 -0.19
CA VAL A 129 -7.60 13.35 -1.50
C VAL A 129 -6.14 12.99 -1.70
N VAL A 130 -5.87 11.72 -1.95
CA VAL A 130 -4.54 11.15 -2.03
C VAL A 130 -4.32 10.56 -3.41
N ASP A 131 -3.15 10.77 -3.98
CA ASP A 131 -2.75 10.12 -5.22
C ASP A 131 -2.31 8.66 -4.99
N ARG A 132 -1.96 7.97 -6.06
CA ARG A 132 -1.48 6.58 -6.01
C ARG A 132 -0.17 6.38 -5.23
N TRP A 133 0.60 7.45 -5.03
CA TRP A 133 1.85 7.46 -4.26
C TRP A 133 1.65 7.84 -2.81
N LEU A 134 0.38 7.89 -2.37
CA LEU A 134 -0.01 8.30 -1.02
C LEU A 134 0.36 9.74 -0.68
N THR A 135 0.45 10.60 -1.69
CA THR A 135 0.66 12.04 -1.50
C THR A 135 -0.69 12.74 -1.47
N ALA A 136 -0.96 13.50 -0.43
CA ALA A 136 -2.14 14.34 -0.33
C ALA A 136 -2.06 15.45 -1.37
N VAL A 137 -3.07 15.51 -2.27
CA VAL A 137 -3.14 16.48 -3.37
C VAL A 137 -4.20 17.55 -3.13
N ARG A 138 -5.20 17.24 -2.28
CA ARG A 138 -6.23 18.15 -1.79
C ARG A 138 -6.68 17.74 -0.41
N TRP A 139 -7.03 18.69 0.41
CA TRP A 139 -7.54 18.47 1.77
C TRP A 139 -8.36 19.64 2.25
N ASN A 140 -9.21 19.43 3.26
CA ASN A 140 -9.98 20.49 3.90
C ASN A 140 -9.23 21.12 5.09
N ALA A 141 -9.79 22.20 5.66
CA ALA A 141 -9.20 22.90 6.78
C ALA A 141 -9.03 21.99 8.03
N ALA A 142 -9.99 21.13 8.30
CA ALA A 142 -9.91 20.15 9.37
C ALA A 142 -8.74 19.17 9.18
N ALA A 143 -8.48 18.74 7.95
CA ALA A 143 -7.32 17.89 7.65
C ALA A 143 -5.98 18.65 7.78
N ALA A 144 -5.92 19.90 7.30
CA ALA A 144 -4.74 20.74 7.48
C ALA A 144 -4.39 20.90 8.96
N ALA A 145 -5.39 21.25 9.77
CA ALA A 145 -5.23 21.46 11.21
C ALA A 145 -4.82 20.19 11.97
N LEU A 146 -5.57 19.09 11.75
CA LEU A 146 -5.34 17.85 12.47
C LEU A 146 -4.08 17.12 12.05
N LEU A 147 -3.82 17.09 10.74
CA LEU A 147 -2.69 16.36 10.17
C LEU A 147 -1.45 17.25 9.99
N SER A 148 -1.51 18.54 10.30
CA SER A 148 -0.43 19.49 10.04
C SER A 148 0.09 19.38 8.61
N LEU A 149 -0.83 19.37 7.64
CA LEU A 149 -0.48 19.29 6.22
C LEU A 149 -0.02 20.65 5.74
N ASP A 150 1.15 20.69 5.12
CA ASP A 150 1.73 21.88 4.48
C ASP A 150 2.06 21.55 3.02
N ALA A 151 1.47 22.29 2.10
CA ALA A 151 1.71 22.11 0.66
C ALA A 151 3.17 22.38 0.26
N ALA A 152 3.91 23.16 1.05
CA ALA A 152 5.32 23.45 0.82
C ALA A 152 6.25 22.32 1.31
N ASP A 153 5.78 21.43 2.17
CA ASP A 153 6.54 20.28 2.69
C ASP A 153 6.03 18.95 2.15
N GLU A 154 6.73 18.42 1.17
CA GLU A 154 6.43 17.09 0.59
C GLU A 154 6.34 15.96 1.64
N ARG A 155 7.08 16.06 2.75
CA ARG A 155 7.06 15.02 3.79
C ARG A 155 5.79 15.10 4.63
N SER A 156 5.28 16.30 4.85
CA SER A 156 4.01 16.48 5.57
C SER A 156 2.81 15.97 4.76
N THR A 157 2.88 16.03 3.43
CA THR A 157 1.80 15.61 2.55
C THR A 157 1.81 14.13 2.20
N ASN A 158 2.92 13.41 2.36
CA ASN A 158 3.00 11.99 2.01
C ASN A 158 2.70 11.08 3.20
N LEU A 159 1.70 10.19 3.08
CA LEU A 159 1.23 9.33 4.18
C LEU A 159 2.27 8.31 4.68
N LEU A 160 3.20 7.86 3.82
CA LEU A 160 4.29 6.97 4.28
C LEU A 160 5.29 7.72 5.17
N TRP A 161 5.61 8.96 4.82
CA TRP A 161 6.46 9.80 5.66
C TRP A 161 5.78 10.12 6.99
N ARG A 162 4.49 10.45 6.96
CA ARG A 162 3.70 10.73 8.17
C ARG A 162 3.61 9.51 9.07
N PHE A 163 3.35 8.34 8.50
CA PHE A 163 3.40 7.09 9.25
C PHE A 163 4.75 6.91 9.95
N GLN A 164 5.86 7.10 9.21
CA GLN A 164 7.20 6.92 9.76
C GLN A 164 7.49 7.90 10.91
N GLN A 165 7.09 9.15 10.77
CA GLN A 165 7.25 10.16 11.83
C GLN A 165 6.40 9.80 13.07
N ALA A 166 5.13 9.45 12.88
CA ALA A 166 4.24 9.09 13.98
C ALA A 166 4.74 7.84 14.72
N TYR A 167 5.17 6.82 13.99
CA TYR A 167 5.69 5.58 14.57
C TYR A 167 7.01 5.80 15.34
N ALA A 168 7.88 6.67 14.85
CA ALA A 168 9.13 7.01 15.54
C ALA A 168 8.89 7.73 16.87
N LEU A 169 7.81 8.52 16.97
CA LEU A 169 7.45 9.22 18.21
C LEU A 169 6.82 8.28 19.22
N LYS A 170 5.90 7.42 18.79
CA LYS A 170 5.20 6.45 19.66
C LYS A 170 4.81 5.20 18.90
N PRO A 171 5.65 4.16 18.91
CA PRO A 171 5.30 2.87 18.32
C PRO A 171 4.05 2.27 18.97
N CYS A 172 3.09 1.81 18.16
CA CYS A 172 1.95 1.02 18.63
C CYS A 172 1.46 0.07 17.54
N PRO A 173 0.75 -1.04 17.89
CA PRO A 173 0.27 -2.03 16.92
C PRO A 173 -0.65 -1.44 15.84
N GLU A 174 -1.46 -0.46 16.20
CA GLU A 174 -2.40 0.21 15.28
C GLU A 174 -1.65 0.97 14.20
N LEU A 175 -0.61 1.75 14.57
CA LEU A 175 0.24 2.44 13.60
C LEU A 175 1.03 1.45 12.75
N GLU A 176 1.52 0.34 13.30
CA GLU A 176 2.17 -0.70 12.50
C GLU A 176 1.21 -1.28 11.46
N SER A 177 -0.02 -1.61 11.87
CA SER A 177 -1.07 -2.10 10.98
C SER A 177 -1.38 -1.10 9.86
N GLN A 178 -1.46 0.19 10.18
CA GLN A 178 -1.66 1.26 9.20
C GLN A 178 -0.47 1.38 8.24
N GLY A 179 0.75 1.30 8.75
CA GLY A 179 1.97 1.33 7.93
C GLY A 179 2.03 0.14 6.97
N ARG A 180 1.70 -1.05 7.43
CA ARG A 180 1.59 -2.25 6.58
C ARG A 180 0.59 -2.04 5.44
N PHE A 181 -0.58 -1.53 5.77
CA PHE A 181 -1.61 -1.21 4.77
C PHE A 181 -1.12 -0.18 3.75
N PHE A 182 -0.56 0.95 4.18
CA PHE A 182 -0.03 1.98 3.29
C PHE A 182 1.09 1.46 2.39
N ILE A 183 2.03 0.70 2.96
CA ILE A 183 3.11 0.07 2.18
C ILE A 183 2.56 -0.92 1.17
N GLY A 184 1.52 -1.67 1.53
CA GLY A 184 0.88 -2.66 0.66
C GLY A 184 0.19 -2.03 -0.56
N ILE A 185 -0.61 -0.97 -0.37
CA ILE A 185 -1.25 -0.27 -1.50
C ILE A 185 -0.23 0.50 -2.36
N PHE A 186 0.79 1.10 -1.75
CA PHE A 186 1.88 1.74 -2.48
C PHE A 186 2.65 0.74 -3.34
N ARG A 187 2.96 -0.44 -2.82
CA ARG A 187 3.62 -1.53 -3.55
C ARG A 187 2.78 -1.97 -4.75
N ARG A 188 1.46 -2.08 -4.59
CA ARG A 188 0.56 -2.41 -5.69
C ARG A 188 0.61 -1.36 -6.79
N ALA A 189 0.59 -0.08 -6.44
CA ALA A 189 0.75 1.01 -7.41
C ALA A 189 2.11 0.96 -8.13
N LEU A 190 3.19 0.70 -7.38
CA LEU A 190 4.54 0.55 -7.94
C LEU A 190 4.64 -0.64 -8.90
N GLY A 191 3.91 -1.72 -8.68
CA GLY A 191 3.85 -2.86 -9.60
C GLY A 191 3.33 -2.49 -11.00
N ARG A 192 2.46 -1.48 -11.09
CA ARG A 192 1.93 -0.96 -12.36
C ARG A 192 2.86 0.02 -13.08
N ASP A 193 3.76 0.66 -12.34
CA ASP A 193 4.73 1.65 -12.87
C ASP A 193 6.08 1.53 -12.14
N PRO A 194 6.82 0.41 -12.35
CA PRO A 194 8.02 0.08 -11.57
C PRO A 194 9.17 1.08 -11.71
N LEU A 195 9.18 1.85 -12.80
CA LEU A 195 10.21 2.85 -13.07
C LEU A 195 9.80 4.28 -12.69
N ASN A 196 8.70 4.45 -11.97
CA ASN A 196 8.27 5.77 -11.54
C ASN A 196 9.33 6.41 -10.66
N ARG A 197 9.82 7.58 -11.08
CA ARG A 197 10.93 8.28 -10.41
C ARG A 197 10.55 8.74 -9.01
N GLU A 198 9.34 9.29 -8.86
CA GLU A 198 8.84 9.79 -7.59
C GLU A 198 8.66 8.65 -6.58
N ALA A 199 7.96 7.58 -6.98
CA ALA A 199 7.78 6.41 -6.13
C ALA A 199 9.10 5.79 -5.69
N ASN A 200 10.06 5.64 -6.60
CA ASN A 200 11.37 5.11 -6.27
C ASN A 200 12.17 6.05 -5.35
N ARG A 201 12.02 7.38 -5.51
CA ARG A 201 12.61 8.38 -4.61
C ARG A 201 12.03 8.25 -3.19
N ILE A 202 10.70 8.14 -3.06
CA ILE A 202 10.03 7.93 -1.77
C ILE A 202 10.55 6.67 -1.09
N VAL A 203 10.57 5.54 -1.79
CA VAL A 203 11.08 4.27 -1.23
C VAL A 203 12.54 4.39 -0.82
N ALA A 204 13.40 4.98 -1.65
CA ALA A 204 14.82 5.14 -1.36
C ALA A 204 15.05 5.99 -0.10
N SER A 205 14.29 7.07 0.06
CA SER A 205 14.41 7.96 1.22
C SER A 205 13.92 7.31 2.52
N LEU A 206 12.88 6.46 2.45
CA LEU A 206 12.31 5.78 3.62
C LEU A 206 13.11 4.53 4.04
N ARG A 207 13.90 3.95 3.17
CA ARG A 207 14.71 2.75 3.48
C ARG A 207 15.75 2.96 4.59
N SER A 208 16.13 4.19 4.92
CA SER A 208 16.99 4.51 6.07
C SER A 208 16.32 4.18 7.40
N TYR A 209 14.99 4.15 7.47
CA TYR A 209 14.23 3.84 8.67
C TYR A 209 14.05 2.34 8.86
N PRO A 210 14.49 1.76 10.01
CA PRO A 210 14.41 0.31 10.26
C PRO A 210 13.00 -0.24 10.11
N THR A 211 11.99 0.43 10.70
CA THR A 211 10.59 0.02 10.63
C THR A 211 10.07 -0.06 9.20
N PHE A 212 10.32 0.99 8.39
CA PHE A 212 9.90 0.95 7.00
C PHE A 212 10.56 -0.20 6.25
N ARG A 213 11.86 -0.41 6.44
CA ARG A 213 12.60 -1.50 5.80
C ARG A 213 12.04 -2.87 6.17
N GLU A 214 11.78 -3.11 7.47
CA GLU A 214 11.18 -4.36 7.92
C GLU A 214 9.82 -4.62 7.27
N LEU A 215 8.91 -3.64 7.32
CA LEU A 215 7.58 -3.75 6.74
C LEU A 215 7.65 -3.88 5.20
N TRP A 216 8.57 -3.17 4.56
CA TRP A 216 8.80 -3.30 3.12
C TRP A 216 9.26 -4.70 2.72
N GLU A 217 10.11 -5.35 3.51
CA GLU A 217 10.62 -6.70 3.25
C GLU A 217 9.58 -7.81 3.47
N ARG A 218 8.44 -7.50 4.10
CA ARG A 218 7.32 -8.47 4.23
C ARG A 218 6.63 -8.73 2.89
N HIS A 219 6.81 -7.88 1.89
CA HIS A 219 6.19 -7.98 0.56
C HIS A 219 4.66 -8.10 0.58
N GLU A 220 4.01 -7.51 1.58
CA GLU A 220 2.55 -7.45 1.66
C GLU A 220 1.99 -6.55 0.57
N VAL A 221 0.82 -6.91 0.04
CA VAL A 221 0.07 -6.16 -0.95
C VAL A 221 -1.37 -6.06 -0.46
N HIS A 222 -1.92 -4.86 -0.49
CA HIS A 222 -3.29 -4.57 -0.08
C HIS A 222 -4.06 -3.84 -1.17
N SER A 223 -5.39 -3.92 -1.12
CA SER A 223 -6.28 -3.09 -1.92
C SER A 223 -7.03 -2.08 -1.06
N LEU A 224 -7.51 -1.01 -1.68
CA LEU A 224 -8.29 0.02 -0.97
C LEU A 224 -9.62 -0.53 -0.43
N ASP A 225 -10.18 -1.57 -1.06
CA ASP A 225 -11.41 -2.21 -0.62
C ASP A 225 -11.25 -2.89 0.75
N GLU A 226 -10.02 -3.26 1.12
CA GLU A 226 -9.68 -3.80 2.44
C GLU A 226 -9.76 -2.74 3.54
N GLU A 227 -9.62 -1.45 3.19
CA GLU A 227 -9.70 -0.32 4.13
C GLU A 227 -11.14 0.04 4.56
N SER A 228 -12.15 -0.46 3.87
CA SER A 228 -13.57 -0.30 4.24
C SER A 228 -13.90 -0.87 5.62
N ARG A 229 -12.94 -1.50 6.26
CA ARG A 229 -13.02 -1.90 7.65
C ARG A 229 -12.76 -0.68 8.53
N VAL A 230 -13.73 -0.36 9.37
CA VAL A 230 -13.66 0.65 10.41
C VAL A 230 -12.38 0.47 11.24
N LEU A 231 -11.34 1.24 10.90
CA LEU A 231 -10.09 1.24 11.64
C LEU A 231 -10.26 2.17 12.84
N ARG A 232 -10.29 1.59 14.04
CA ARG A 232 -10.21 2.35 15.29
C ARG A 232 -8.75 2.70 15.52
N HIS A 233 -8.34 3.90 15.17
CA HIS A 233 -6.98 4.36 15.48
C HIS A 233 -7.02 5.42 16.57
N PRO A 234 -6.18 5.31 17.60
CA PRO A 234 -5.81 6.48 18.37
C PRO A 234 -4.98 7.37 17.45
N PHE A 235 -5.62 8.32 16.80
CA PHE A 235 -4.91 9.32 16.02
C PHE A 235 -4.34 10.33 17.02
N ARG A 236 -3.02 10.41 17.12
CA ARG A 236 -2.38 11.55 17.76
C ARG A 236 -2.08 12.58 16.68
N PRO A 237 -2.71 13.75 16.73
CA PRO A 237 -2.23 14.88 15.96
C PRO A 237 -0.77 15.13 16.34
N PHE A 238 0.03 15.63 15.41
CA PHE A 238 1.42 16.02 15.65
C PHE A 238 1.55 17.16 16.68
N ASN A 239 0.44 17.71 17.13
CA ASN A 239 0.37 18.67 18.20
C ASN A 239 0.15 17.93 19.53
N SER A 240 1.15 17.97 20.38
CA SER A 240 1.24 17.25 21.66
C SER A 240 0.17 17.62 22.72
N ALA A 241 -0.68 18.60 22.45
CA ALA A 241 -1.74 19.06 23.34
C ALA A 241 -3.06 18.25 23.20
N LEU A 242 -3.14 17.36 22.19
CA LEU A 242 -4.37 16.63 21.89
C LEU A 242 -4.21 15.18 22.36
N ASP A 243 -4.77 14.86 23.50
CA ASP A 243 -4.91 13.49 24.00
C ASP A 243 -5.66 12.58 23.03
N GLU A 244 -5.55 11.27 23.19
CA GLU A 244 -6.03 10.23 22.28
C GLU A 244 -7.45 10.48 21.75
N ILE A 245 -7.55 11.06 20.54
CA ILE A 245 -8.83 11.15 19.84
C ILE A 245 -9.03 9.84 19.05
N ARG A 246 -10.17 9.20 19.26
CA ARG A 246 -10.58 8.02 18.50
C ARG A 246 -11.29 8.43 17.22
N TYR A 247 -10.89 7.83 16.08
CA TYR A 247 -11.46 8.12 14.78
C TYR A 247 -11.82 6.84 14.01
N PHE A 248 -12.77 6.99 13.11
CA PHE A 248 -13.03 6.03 12.05
C PHE A 248 -12.51 6.61 10.74
N THR A 249 -11.74 5.84 9.99
CA THR A 249 -11.27 6.26 8.66
C THR A 249 -11.81 5.31 7.60
N ILE A 250 -12.26 5.87 6.50
CA ILE A 250 -12.71 5.15 5.30
C ILE A 250 -11.86 5.64 4.13
N GLY A 251 -11.33 4.73 3.33
CA GLY A 251 -10.69 5.01 2.05
C GLY A 251 -11.65 4.64 0.90
N LEU A 252 -11.99 5.59 0.05
CA LEU A 252 -12.84 5.38 -1.12
C LEU A 252 -12.03 5.58 -2.40
N PRO A 253 -11.94 4.59 -3.31
CA PRO A 253 -11.23 4.77 -4.56
C PRO A 253 -11.90 5.83 -5.43
N ILE A 254 -11.09 6.66 -6.09
CA ILE A 254 -11.58 7.60 -7.08
C ILE A 254 -11.59 6.90 -8.43
N PRO A 255 -12.75 6.73 -9.09
CA PRO A 255 -12.84 6.09 -10.40
C PRO A 255 -11.88 6.73 -11.41
N ALA A 256 -11.30 5.91 -12.29
CA ALA A 256 -10.37 6.34 -13.35
C ALA A 256 -9.10 7.06 -12.90
N SER A 257 -8.75 7.07 -11.61
CA SER A 257 -7.58 7.79 -11.06
C SER A 257 -6.32 6.96 -10.89
N ALA A 258 -6.26 5.77 -11.47
CA ALA A 258 -5.10 4.84 -11.37
C ALA A 258 -4.58 4.59 -9.94
N GLY A 259 -5.47 4.57 -8.95
CA GLY A 259 -5.14 4.29 -7.54
C GLY A 259 -5.23 5.51 -6.61
N GLY A 260 -5.68 6.67 -7.12
CA GLY A 260 -6.05 7.79 -6.26
C GLY A 260 -7.30 7.44 -5.44
N HIS A 261 -7.39 7.99 -4.24
CA HIS A 261 -8.50 7.74 -3.33
C HIS A 261 -8.77 8.94 -2.42
N VAL A 262 -9.98 9.02 -1.91
CA VAL A 262 -10.34 9.96 -0.86
C VAL A 262 -10.33 9.23 0.48
N ARG A 263 -9.71 9.82 1.49
CA ARG A 263 -9.75 9.37 2.88
C ARG A 263 -10.65 10.30 3.67
N ILE A 264 -11.66 9.73 4.31
CA ILE A 264 -12.59 10.45 5.17
C ILE A 264 -12.39 9.91 6.57
N THR A 265 -12.02 10.78 7.50
CA THR A 265 -11.85 10.43 8.91
C THR A 265 -12.86 11.22 9.74
N VAL A 266 -13.62 10.51 10.55
CA VAL A 266 -14.64 11.08 11.42
C VAL A 266 -14.33 10.77 12.88
N PRO A 267 -14.52 11.72 13.81
CA PRO A 267 -14.39 11.44 15.25
C PRO A 267 -15.38 10.37 15.70
N ALA A 268 -14.92 9.49 16.59
CA ALA A 268 -15.72 8.37 17.08
C ALA A 268 -16.77 8.79 18.15
N ASP A 269 -16.59 9.95 18.77
CA ASP A 269 -17.43 10.45 19.86
C ASP A 269 -17.55 11.98 19.83
N ASP A 270 -18.40 12.52 20.73
CA ASP A 270 -18.67 13.96 20.82
C ASP A 270 -17.47 14.76 21.32
N ALA A 271 -16.64 14.19 22.17
CA ALA A 271 -15.41 14.81 22.64
C ALA A 271 -14.44 15.03 21.48
N GLY A 272 -14.25 14.03 20.65
CA GLY A 272 -13.45 14.13 19.43
C GLY A 272 -14.00 15.15 18.43
N ARG A 273 -15.34 15.22 18.26
CA ARG A 273 -15.99 16.25 17.42
C ARG A 273 -15.73 17.66 17.93
N SER A 274 -15.89 17.88 19.24
CA SER A 274 -15.65 19.19 19.85
C SER A 274 -14.20 19.62 19.68
N LEU A 275 -13.27 18.71 19.88
CA LEU A 275 -11.85 18.99 19.74
C LEU A 275 -11.46 19.27 18.27
N LEU A 276 -12.02 18.53 17.30
CA LEU A 276 -11.78 18.79 15.88
C LEU A 276 -12.21 20.22 15.51
N ARG A 277 -13.40 20.66 15.96
CA ARG A 277 -13.88 22.03 15.73
C ARG A 277 -12.95 23.08 16.35
N GLN A 278 -12.46 22.87 17.57
CA GLN A 278 -11.53 23.79 18.22
C GLN A 278 -10.21 23.93 17.45
N VAL A 279 -9.62 22.81 17.02
CA VAL A 279 -8.36 22.80 16.29
C VAL A 279 -8.52 23.45 14.93
N THR A 280 -9.62 23.16 14.22
CA THR A 280 -9.90 23.76 12.90
C THR A 280 -10.09 25.27 13.00
N SER A 281 -10.84 25.74 13.99
CA SER A 281 -11.05 27.17 14.24
C SER A 281 -9.75 27.91 14.57
N ALA A 282 -8.88 27.32 15.40
CA ALA A 282 -7.58 27.88 15.75
C ALA A 282 -6.65 27.99 14.52
N GLN A 283 -6.66 27.00 13.64
CA GLN A 283 -5.84 27.00 12.41
C GLN A 283 -6.32 28.09 11.43
N THR A 284 -7.62 28.28 11.29
CA THR A 284 -8.20 29.32 10.41
C THR A 284 -7.79 30.71 10.88
N LEU A 285 -7.73 30.97 12.19
CA LEU A 285 -7.27 32.23 12.76
C LEU A 285 -5.78 32.52 12.55
N LEU A 286 -4.94 31.47 12.45
CA LEU A 286 -3.50 31.62 12.19
C LEU A 286 -3.17 31.80 10.71
N SER A 287 -4.10 31.46 9.81
CA SER A 287 -3.92 31.54 8.35
C SER A 287 -4.55 32.78 7.74
N ALA A 288 -5.33 33.56 8.50
CA ALA A 288 -5.93 34.85 8.14
C ALA A 288 -5.05 36.02 8.56
#